data_a1688192ac9ab1ed12bc50b861295daa
#
_entry.id   a1688192ac9ab1ed12bc50b861295daa
#
_cell.length_a   1.000
_cell.length_b   1.000
_cell.length_c   1.000
_cell.angle_alpha   90.00
_cell.angle_beta   90.00
_cell.angle_gamma   90.00
#
_symmetry.space_group_name_H-M   'P 1'
#
loop_
_entity.id
_entity.type
_entity.pdbx_description
1 polymer ?
#
loop_
_entity_poly.entity_id
_entity_poly.type
_entity_poly.pdbx_seq_one_letter_code
_entity_poly.pdbx_strand_id
1 'polypeptide(L)'
;MPPLPPPAANPGWRLAPPGRRRYKDWMPEGIVVVRDGRIESRELRRLVDLFFEDMVKYVVDVERGAVAVGGEMHADGEEALLEEGSRQPDLWGANYYPGRGREECIEYTSLINIRPAQGNRSMEIQDPAVRERVRELTFARIGEGEALP
;
A
#
# COMPACT_ATOMS: atom_id res chain seq x y z
N MET A 1 14.62 -28.58 -9.84
CA MET A 1 14.53 -27.89 -9.92
C MET A 1 14.81 -27.14 -9.47
N PRO A 2 14.90 -26.84 -9.31
CA PRO A 2 15.09 -25.97 -8.86
C PRO A 2 14.75 -25.12 -8.95
N PRO A 3 14.81 -24.50 -9.00
CA PRO A 3 14.30 -23.58 -9.23
C PRO A 3 14.29 -23.02 -9.97
N LEU A 4 14.30 -22.85 -10.54
CA LEU A 4 14.28 -22.27 -11.24
C LEU A 4 14.88 -21.59 -11.38
N PRO A 5 15.28 -21.46 -11.44
CA PRO A 5 15.76 -20.82 -11.52
C PRO A 5 16.04 -20.15 -11.59
N PRO A 6 16.23 -19.94 -11.48
CA PRO A 6 16.09 -19.29 -11.44
C PRO A 6 16.27 -18.85 -11.97
N PRO A 7 15.99 -18.46 -12.25
CA PRO A 7 15.94 -17.96 -12.64
C PRO A 7 16.54 -17.41 -12.78
N ALA A 8 16.82 -17.14 -13.06
CA ALA A 8 17.05 -16.70 -12.95
C ALA A 8 17.25 -16.06 -12.53
N ALA A 9 17.93 -15.77 -12.51
CA ALA A 9 17.89 -15.12 -11.99
C ALA A 9 17.27 -14.64 -11.82
N ASN A 10 17.56 -14.34 -11.78
CA ASN A 10 16.53 -14.02 -11.46
C ASN A 10 16.39 -12.79 -11.13
N PRO A 11 15.91 -12.18 -11.79
CA PRO A 11 15.55 -10.99 -11.32
C PRO A 11 14.87 -11.31 -10.09
N GLY A 12 14.94 -10.54 -9.20
CA GLY A 12 14.42 -10.83 -7.96
C GLY A 12 12.99 -11.25 -7.96
N TRP A 13 12.22 -10.92 -8.96
CA TRP A 13 10.82 -11.24 -8.94
C TRP A 13 10.44 -12.54 -9.58
N ARG A 14 11.45 -13.24 -10.18
CA ARG A 14 11.10 -14.32 -10.90
C ARG A 14 11.16 -15.55 -10.21
N LEU A 15 10.70 -16.43 -10.29
CA LEU A 15 10.77 -17.59 -9.90
C LEU A 15 10.57 -17.92 -8.59
N ALA A 16 9.54 -18.15 -8.32
CA ALA A 16 9.25 -18.63 -7.12
C ALA A 16 9.32 -20.01 -7.17
N PRO A 17 9.82 -20.58 -6.39
CA PRO A 17 9.77 -21.93 -6.39
C PRO A 17 8.40 -22.28 -6.08
N PRO A 18 8.20 -23.45 -6.08
CA PRO A 18 6.92 -23.90 -6.02
C PRO A 18 6.31 -23.16 -4.99
N GLY A 19 5.52 -23.18 -4.61
CA GLY A 19 5.06 -22.50 -3.79
C GLY A 19 5.04 -21.20 -4.19
N ARG A 20 5.42 -20.65 -4.80
CA ARG A 20 5.41 -19.42 -5.20
C ARG A 20 6.12 -18.50 -4.36
N ARG A 21 6.79 -17.61 -4.89
CA ARG A 21 7.55 -16.57 -4.29
C ARG A 21 6.60 -15.57 -3.72
N ARG A 22 6.79 -15.20 -2.49
CA ARG A 22 5.98 -14.17 -1.91
C ARG A 22 6.45 -12.85 -2.42
N TYR A 23 5.58 -11.84 -2.41
CA TYR A 23 5.94 -10.56 -2.96
C TYR A 23 7.18 -9.98 -2.28
N LYS A 24 7.38 -10.24 -1.00
CA LYS A 24 8.52 -9.64 -0.32
C LYS A 24 9.84 -10.25 -0.77
N ASP A 25 9.81 -11.34 -1.53
CA ASP A 25 11.03 -11.93 -2.06
C ASP A 25 11.49 -11.27 -3.35
N TRP A 26 10.61 -10.54 -4.01
CA TRP A 26 10.96 -9.89 -5.26
C TRP A 26 10.58 -8.43 -5.33
N MET A 27 9.77 -7.95 -4.41
CA MET A 27 9.42 -6.55 -4.40
C MET A 27 10.55 -5.72 -3.87
N PRO A 28 10.68 -4.51 -4.32
CA PRO A 28 11.66 -3.62 -3.74
C PRO A 28 11.39 -3.44 -2.28
N GLU A 29 12.42 -3.11 -1.52
CA GLU A 29 12.26 -2.91 -0.09
C GLU A 29 11.42 -1.73 0.24
N GLY A 30 10.87 -1.05 -0.73
CA GLY A 30 10.09 0.14 -0.49
C GLY A 30 8.65 -0.08 -0.12
N ILE A 31 8.22 -1.33 0.09
CA ILE A 31 6.81 -1.61 0.41
C ILE A 31 6.73 -2.49 1.64
N VAL A 32 5.88 -2.09 2.58
CA VAL A 32 5.63 -2.87 3.80
C VAL A 32 4.13 -3.12 3.88
N VAL A 33 3.75 -4.39 4.03
CA VAL A 33 2.34 -4.74 4.19
C VAL A 33 2.05 -4.87 5.68
N VAL A 34 1.07 -4.11 6.15
CA VAL A 34 0.65 -4.10 7.55
C VAL A 34 -0.73 -4.76 7.61
N ARG A 35 -0.78 -5.96 8.20
CA ARG A 35 -2.03 -6.72 8.24
C ARG A 35 -2.82 -6.46 9.51
N ASP A 36 -2.13 -6.14 10.59
CA ASP A 36 -2.79 -5.78 11.83
C ASP A 36 -1.79 -4.91 12.60
N GLY A 37 -2.28 -4.22 13.62
CA GLY A 37 -1.42 -3.32 14.36
C GLY A 37 -1.04 -2.12 13.50
N ARG A 38 -0.03 -1.42 13.94
CA ARG A 38 0.44 -0.18 13.29
C ARG A 38 1.90 -0.34 12.88
N ILE A 39 2.24 0.21 11.73
CA ILE A 39 3.63 0.22 11.27
C ILE A 39 4.49 0.98 12.28
N GLU A 40 5.73 0.53 12.48
CA GLU A 40 6.62 1.22 13.40
C GLU A 40 7.06 2.56 12.84
N SER A 41 7.19 3.55 13.72
CA SER A 41 7.55 4.90 13.29
C SER A 41 8.85 4.94 12.51
N ARG A 42 9.83 4.14 12.92
CA ARG A 42 11.10 4.10 12.21
C ARG A 42 10.95 3.58 10.80
N GLU A 43 10.11 2.56 10.64
CA GLU A 43 9.89 2.00 9.33
C GLU A 43 9.14 2.99 8.45
N LEU A 44 8.15 3.66 9.01
CA LEU A 44 7.40 4.66 8.27
C LEU A 44 8.33 5.81 7.85
N ARG A 45 9.21 6.24 8.74
CA ARG A 45 10.18 7.28 8.40
C ARG A 45 11.05 6.83 7.22
N ARG A 46 11.50 5.59 7.24
CA ARG A 46 12.32 5.08 6.16
C ARG A 46 11.58 5.14 4.83
N LEU A 47 10.32 4.74 4.83
CA LEU A 47 9.52 4.73 3.59
C LEU A 47 9.25 6.14 3.08
N VAL A 48 8.97 7.06 3.99
CA VAL A 48 8.72 8.44 3.60
C VAL A 48 9.98 9.03 2.96
N ASP A 49 11.13 8.82 3.58
CA ASP A 49 12.38 9.39 3.08
C ASP A 49 12.83 8.74 1.78
N LEU A 50 12.41 7.50 1.56
CA LEU A 50 12.90 6.74 0.42
C LEU A 50 12.41 7.30 -0.92
N PHE A 51 11.18 7.80 -0.96
CA PHE A 51 10.61 8.23 -2.23
C PHE A 51 10.25 9.70 -2.32
N PHE A 52 9.52 10.23 -1.34
CA PHE A 52 8.93 11.55 -1.49
C PHE A 52 9.28 12.56 -0.40
N GLU A 53 9.85 12.08 0.69
CA GLU A 53 10.35 12.92 1.78
C GLU A 53 9.30 13.59 2.66
N ASP A 54 8.12 13.87 2.15
CA ASP A 54 7.06 14.49 2.96
C ASP A 54 5.80 13.64 3.03
N MET A 55 5.74 12.55 2.28
CA MET A 55 4.55 11.73 2.30
C MET A 55 4.88 10.33 1.83
N VAL A 56 3.94 9.42 2.01
CA VAL A 56 4.08 8.07 1.54
C VAL A 56 2.79 7.67 0.85
N LYS A 57 2.91 6.92 -0.25
CA LYS A 57 1.74 6.37 -0.92
C LYS A 57 1.36 5.06 -0.25
N TYR A 58 0.07 4.73 -0.26
CA TYR A 58 -0.36 3.46 0.30
C TYR A 58 -1.65 2.99 -0.36
N VAL A 59 -1.94 1.71 -0.20
CA VAL A 59 -3.14 1.08 -0.75
C VAL A 59 -3.81 0.32 0.39
N VAL A 60 -5.12 0.48 0.48
CA VAL A 60 -5.90 -0.11 1.57
C VAL A 60 -6.81 -1.19 1.00
N ASP A 61 -6.85 -2.33 1.65
CA ASP A 61 -7.85 -3.37 1.36
C ASP A 61 -8.99 -3.14 2.36
N VAL A 62 -10.07 -2.57 1.89
CA VAL A 62 -11.15 -2.18 2.79
C VAL A 62 -11.89 -3.38 3.36
N GLU A 63 -11.76 -4.53 2.72
CA GLU A 63 -12.44 -5.74 3.18
C GLU A 63 -11.60 -6.49 4.21
N ARG A 64 -10.32 -6.66 3.93
CA ARG A 64 -9.46 -7.47 4.80
C ARG A 64 -8.75 -6.65 5.86
N GLY A 65 -8.72 -5.33 5.70
CA GLY A 65 -8.09 -4.48 6.69
C GLY A 65 -6.57 -4.40 6.60
N ALA A 66 -5.99 -4.92 5.53
CA ALA A 66 -4.55 -4.84 5.32
C ALA A 66 -4.21 -3.58 4.54
N VAL A 67 -3.01 -3.07 4.73
CA VAL A 67 -2.55 -1.85 4.06
C VAL A 67 -1.14 -2.07 3.56
N ALA A 68 -0.89 -1.71 2.30
CA ALA A 68 0.47 -1.76 1.75
C ALA A 68 0.99 -0.33 1.73
N VAL A 69 2.06 -0.06 2.47
CA VAL A 69 2.61 1.27 2.64
C VAL A 69 3.90 1.38 1.85
N GLY A 70 4.04 2.44 1.07
CA GLY A 70 5.27 2.70 0.35
C GLY A 70 5.14 2.49 -1.14
N GLY A 71 6.27 2.47 -1.80
CA GLY A 71 6.33 2.31 -3.24
C GLY A 71 6.36 3.63 -3.95
N GLU A 72 6.85 3.60 -5.18
CA GLU A 72 6.90 4.79 -6.00
C GLU A 72 5.53 5.07 -6.61
N MET A 73 4.75 4.03 -6.85
CA MET A 73 3.43 4.14 -7.44
C MET A 73 2.43 3.33 -6.64
N HIS A 74 1.18 3.79 -6.61
CA HIS A 74 0.14 3.02 -5.92
C HIS A 74 0.00 1.61 -6.51
N ALA A 75 0.26 1.45 -7.80
CA ALA A 75 0.16 0.14 -8.42
C ALA A 75 1.10 -0.87 -7.77
N ASP A 76 2.21 -0.41 -7.22
CA ASP A 76 3.14 -1.33 -6.55
C ASP A 76 2.51 -1.91 -5.29
N GLY A 77 1.83 -1.07 -4.52
CA GLY A 77 1.14 -1.55 -3.32
C GLY A 77 -0.06 -2.41 -3.66
N GLU A 78 -0.76 -2.05 -4.75
CA GLU A 78 -1.88 -2.86 -5.21
C GLU A 78 -1.40 -4.27 -5.54
N GLU A 79 -0.30 -4.37 -6.26
CA GLU A 79 0.24 -5.66 -6.62
C GLU A 79 0.64 -6.47 -5.39
N ALA A 80 1.24 -5.81 -4.41
CA ALA A 80 1.64 -6.51 -3.18
C ALA A 80 0.42 -7.10 -2.48
N LEU A 81 -0.69 -6.36 -2.42
CA LEU A 81 -1.88 -6.87 -1.77
C LEU A 81 -2.55 -7.97 -2.58
N LEU A 82 -2.56 -7.84 -3.90
CA LEU A 82 -3.12 -8.89 -4.75
C LEU A 82 -2.34 -10.19 -4.55
N GLU A 83 -1.03 -10.10 -4.41
CA GLU A 83 -0.20 -11.26 -4.19
C GLU A 83 -0.55 -11.93 -2.85
N GLU A 84 -1.05 -11.17 -1.90
CA GLU A 84 -1.43 -11.70 -0.60
C GLU A 84 -2.86 -12.20 -0.56
N GLY A 85 -3.58 -12.14 -1.68
CA GLY A 85 -4.93 -12.67 -1.74
C GLY A 85 -6.03 -11.62 -1.72
N SER A 86 -5.69 -10.35 -1.80
CA SER A 86 -6.71 -9.31 -1.88
C SER A 86 -7.41 -9.35 -3.22
N ARG A 87 -8.61 -8.77 -3.28
CA ARG A 87 -9.37 -8.66 -4.52
C ARG A 87 -9.32 -7.22 -4.99
N GLN A 88 -9.08 -7.04 -6.28
CA GLN A 88 -8.85 -5.71 -6.83
C GLN A 88 -9.99 -4.72 -6.50
N PRO A 89 -11.28 -5.10 -6.55
CA PRO A 89 -12.33 -4.13 -6.23
C PRO A 89 -12.29 -3.59 -4.81
N ASP A 90 -11.57 -4.25 -3.91
CA ASP A 90 -11.49 -3.84 -2.52
C ASP A 90 -10.32 -2.91 -2.24
N LEU A 91 -9.49 -2.63 -3.24
CA LEU A 91 -8.24 -1.90 -3.04
C LEU A 91 -8.37 -0.44 -3.46
N TRP A 92 -7.99 0.46 -2.56
CA TRP A 92 -8.09 1.89 -2.80
C TRP A 92 -6.77 2.56 -2.41
N GLY A 93 -6.38 3.56 -3.20
CA GLY A 93 -5.10 4.23 -3.00
C GLY A 93 -5.27 5.60 -2.36
N ALA A 94 -4.29 5.99 -1.58
CA ALA A 94 -4.27 7.28 -0.91
C ALA A 94 -2.84 7.67 -0.60
N ASN A 95 -2.66 8.86 -0.06
CA ASN A 95 -1.35 9.37 0.34
C ASN A 95 -1.43 9.83 1.78
N TYR A 96 -0.37 9.55 2.54
CA TYR A 96 -0.33 9.88 3.96
C TYR A 96 0.79 10.88 4.21
N TYR A 97 0.47 11.96 4.90
CA TYR A 97 1.41 13.04 5.20
C TYR A 97 1.65 13.12 6.70
N PRO A 98 2.76 12.56 7.20
CA PRO A 98 3.05 12.68 8.63
C PRO A 98 3.24 14.14 9.02
N GLY A 99 2.83 14.47 10.22
CA GLY A 99 3.00 15.82 10.73
C GLY A 99 1.92 16.79 10.39
N ARG A 100 0.92 16.38 9.61
CA ARG A 100 -0.16 17.28 9.22
C ARG A 100 -1.40 17.20 10.11
N GLY A 101 -1.43 16.24 11.05
CA GLY A 101 -2.54 16.10 11.97
C GLY A 101 -3.68 15.30 11.39
N ARG A 102 -4.62 14.93 12.24
CA ARG A 102 -5.72 14.02 11.86
C ARG A 102 -6.55 14.53 10.70
N GLU A 103 -6.75 15.84 10.61
CA GLU A 103 -7.65 16.38 9.61
C GLU A 103 -7.02 16.52 8.24
N GLU A 104 -5.68 16.58 8.17
CA GLU A 104 -5.02 16.90 6.93
C GLU A 104 -4.04 15.83 6.45
N CYS A 105 -3.93 14.73 7.17
CA CYS A 105 -2.86 13.79 6.84
C CYS A 105 -3.19 12.83 5.71
N ILE A 106 -4.44 12.73 5.29
CA ILE A 106 -4.84 11.78 4.24
C ILE A 106 -5.30 12.53 3.01
N GLU A 107 -4.73 12.16 1.87
CA GLU A 107 -5.20 12.63 0.59
C GLU A 107 -5.74 11.41 -0.14
N TYR A 108 -7.03 11.39 -0.44
CA TYR A 108 -7.73 10.21 -0.95
C TYR A 108 -7.64 10.17 -2.47
N THR A 109 -6.43 10.16 -3.01
CA THR A 109 -6.21 10.35 -4.44
C THR A 109 -5.22 9.33 -5.00
N SER A 110 -5.58 8.70 -6.10
CA SER A 110 -4.71 7.77 -6.79
C SER A 110 -5.30 7.42 -8.15
N LEU A 111 -4.44 7.16 -9.12
CA LEU A 111 -4.91 6.68 -10.42
C LEU A 111 -5.66 5.36 -10.29
N ILE A 112 -5.28 4.50 -9.34
CA ILE A 112 -5.95 3.21 -9.21
C ILE A 112 -7.39 3.33 -8.76
N ASN A 113 -7.79 4.52 -8.30
CA ASN A 113 -9.16 4.74 -7.85
C ASN A 113 -10.14 4.98 -8.99
N ILE A 114 -9.64 5.19 -10.20
CA ILE A 114 -10.52 5.43 -11.34
C ILE A 114 -11.11 4.10 -11.77
N ARG A 115 -12.37 3.89 -11.41
CA ARG A 115 -13.07 2.63 -11.67
C ARG A 115 -14.52 2.91 -12.02
N PRO A 116 -14.78 3.25 -13.27
CA PRO A 116 -16.17 3.58 -13.66
C PRO A 116 -17.14 2.44 -13.38
N ALA A 117 -16.69 1.18 -13.50
CA ALA A 117 -17.56 0.05 -13.25
C ALA A 117 -18.00 -0.03 -11.80
N GLN A 118 -17.27 0.59 -10.90
CA GLN A 118 -17.64 0.64 -9.49
C GLN A 118 -18.22 2.01 -9.11
N GLY A 119 -18.47 2.85 -10.10
CA GLY A 119 -19.06 4.16 -9.85
C GLY A 119 -18.07 5.24 -9.44
N ASN A 120 -16.79 4.95 -9.45
CA ASN A 120 -15.79 5.96 -9.07
C ASN A 120 -15.06 6.42 -10.33
N ARG A 121 -15.39 7.64 -10.79
CA ARG A 121 -14.86 8.13 -12.05
C ARG A 121 -13.75 9.15 -11.90
N SER A 122 -13.26 9.32 -10.69
CA SER A 122 -12.25 10.31 -10.36
C SER A 122 -11.07 9.64 -9.72
N MET A 123 -9.92 10.32 -9.70
CA MET A 123 -8.79 9.84 -8.92
C MET A 123 -9.12 9.89 -7.43
N GLU A 124 -10.05 10.74 -7.04
CA GLU A 124 -10.45 10.82 -5.65
C GLU A 124 -11.46 9.75 -5.33
N ILE A 125 -11.39 9.23 -4.13
CA ILE A 125 -12.39 8.29 -3.65
C ILE A 125 -13.65 9.10 -3.39
N GLN A 126 -14.73 8.79 -4.10
CA GLN A 126 -15.94 9.60 -4.05
C GLN A 126 -16.97 9.09 -3.06
N ASP A 127 -16.98 7.80 -2.78
CA ASP A 127 -17.96 7.20 -1.88
C ASP A 127 -17.59 7.52 -0.44
N PRO A 128 -18.44 8.22 0.31
CA PRO A 128 -18.11 8.57 1.69
C PRO A 128 -17.88 7.35 2.58
N ALA A 129 -18.54 6.24 2.32
CA ALA A 129 -18.35 5.05 3.15
C ALA A 129 -16.97 4.45 2.90
N VAL A 130 -16.51 4.46 1.66
CA VAL A 130 -15.17 3.99 1.36
C VAL A 130 -14.13 4.92 1.99
N ARG A 131 -14.34 6.23 1.86
CA ARG A 131 -13.41 7.19 2.48
C ARG A 131 -13.31 6.98 3.98
N GLU A 132 -14.43 6.75 4.62
CA GLU A 132 -14.41 6.56 6.07
C GLU A 132 -13.67 5.28 6.44
N ARG A 133 -13.88 4.21 5.67
CA ARG A 133 -13.18 2.96 5.94
C ARG A 133 -11.67 3.13 5.72
N VAL A 134 -11.29 3.84 4.66
CA VAL A 134 -9.88 4.13 4.42
C VAL A 134 -9.31 4.92 5.59
N ARG A 135 -10.04 5.92 6.09
CA ARG A 135 -9.58 6.73 7.21
C ARG A 135 -9.38 5.87 8.46
N GLU A 136 -10.35 5.02 8.78
CA GLU A 136 -10.24 4.12 9.92
C GLU A 136 -8.99 3.27 9.83
N LEU A 137 -8.75 2.68 8.66
CA LEU A 137 -7.62 1.79 8.50
C LEU A 137 -6.30 2.56 8.48
N THR A 138 -6.29 3.76 7.92
CA THR A 138 -5.09 4.59 7.96
C THR A 138 -4.70 4.87 9.41
N PHE A 139 -5.69 5.27 10.22
CA PHE A 139 -5.40 5.58 11.63
C PHE A 139 -4.96 4.33 12.40
N ALA A 140 -5.52 3.18 12.06
CA ALA A 140 -5.19 1.94 12.76
C ALA A 140 -3.85 1.36 12.33
N ARG A 141 -3.48 1.52 11.06
CA ARG A 141 -2.31 0.85 10.51
C ARG A 141 -1.11 1.75 10.30
N ILE A 142 -1.32 3.04 10.06
CA ILE A 142 -0.22 3.94 9.73
C ILE A 142 -0.02 5.01 10.79
N GLY A 143 -1.05 5.79 11.05
CA GLY A 143 -0.94 6.84 12.04
C GLY A 143 -2.05 7.86 11.89
N GLU A 144 -2.07 8.83 12.78
CA GLU A 144 -3.09 9.86 12.82
C GLU A 144 -2.51 11.23 12.51
N GLY A 145 -1.48 11.26 11.68
CA GLY A 145 -0.89 12.51 11.27
C GLY A 145 0.12 13.07 12.23
N GLU A 146 0.62 12.26 13.16
CA GLU A 146 1.65 12.71 14.08
C GLU A 146 2.94 12.98 13.32
N ALA A 147 3.75 13.89 13.85
CA ALA A 147 5.07 14.11 13.30
C ALA A 147 5.93 12.90 13.59
N LEU A 148 6.79 12.55 12.64
CA LEU A 148 7.69 11.43 12.83
C LEU A 148 8.96 11.91 13.55
N PRO A 149 9.53 11.06 14.38
CA PRO A 149 10.76 11.43 15.09
C PRO A 149 11.95 11.56 14.17
#